data_c2a2f7f46112c68b7537052c31f33e6d
#
_entry.id   c2a2f7f46112c68b7537052c31f33e6d
#
_cell.length_a   1.000
_cell.length_b   1.000
_cell.length_c   1.000
_cell.angle_alpha   90.00
_cell.angle_beta   90.00
_cell.angle_gamma   90.00
#
_symmetry.space_group_name_H-M   'P 1'
#
loop_
_entity.id
_entity.type
_entity.pdbx_description
1 polymer ?
#
loop_
_entity_poly.entity_id
_entity_poly.type
_entity_poly.pdbx_seq_one_letter_code
_entity_poly.pdbx_strand_id
1 'polypeptide(L)'
;MIRAVSTGSSPLITAVHFPIDRAGVIGVPAPGNELKMVPNAGKMEMRVRGPNIMPGYYKQEELTRAAFDEDGFYMIGDAGKLADPGDPNKGVVFDGRVAEDFKLLTGTWVNVGKLRVAALAAGAPVIQDAVVTGHDRDQIGLLIFPSQAGCAKIAGMAADTPLADLVKSEAVRGALRQGIAAYNKENPASSERIARVLLMTAPPNIDANEITDKGYINQRAVLEHRADLVEKLYGGDQQAIVL
;
A
#
# COMPACT_ATOMS: atom_id res chain seq x y z
N MET A 1 -11.59 12.94 -14.90
CA MET A 1 -10.24 13.57 -14.83
C MET A 1 -9.48 12.92 -13.69
N ILE A 2 -8.35 12.29 -13.98
CA ILE A 2 -7.47 11.68 -12.97
C ILE A 2 -6.56 12.78 -12.43
N ARG A 3 -6.40 12.85 -11.11
CA ARG A 3 -5.63 13.89 -10.43
C ARG A 3 -4.73 13.26 -9.36
N ALA A 4 -3.52 13.77 -9.18
CA ALA A 4 -2.72 13.48 -8.01
C ALA A 4 -2.77 14.68 -7.06
N VAL A 5 -3.07 14.40 -5.80
CA VAL A 5 -3.19 15.38 -4.71
C VAL A 5 -2.39 14.86 -3.52
N SER A 6 -1.68 15.73 -2.84
CA SER A 6 -1.02 15.44 -1.57
C SER A 6 -1.55 16.37 -0.49
N THR A 7 -1.42 15.98 0.78
CA THR A 7 -1.87 16.78 1.93
C THR A 7 -1.21 18.16 1.97
N GLY A 8 0.01 18.30 1.45
CA GLY A 8 0.74 19.57 1.38
C GLY A 8 0.51 20.36 0.08
N SER A 9 -0.48 20.01 -0.75
CA SER A 9 -0.77 20.69 -2.01
C SER A 9 -2.25 20.96 -2.18
N SER A 10 -2.61 22.03 -2.91
CA SER A 10 -4.00 22.41 -3.19
C SER A 10 -4.11 23.13 -4.53
N PRO A 11 -5.04 22.75 -5.44
CA PRO A 11 -5.94 21.61 -5.37
C PRO A 11 -5.36 20.32 -6.00
N LEU A 12 -4.23 20.41 -6.76
CA LEU A 12 -3.66 19.27 -7.46
C LEU A 12 -2.19 19.49 -7.82
N ILE A 13 -1.43 18.41 -7.91
CA ILE A 13 -0.02 18.39 -8.33
C ILE A 13 0.05 18.10 -9.83
N THR A 14 -0.62 17.01 -10.26
CA THR A 14 -0.66 16.58 -11.66
C THR A 14 -2.08 16.40 -12.14
N ALA A 15 -2.28 16.48 -13.46
CA ALA A 15 -3.57 16.26 -14.09
C ALA A 15 -3.41 15.52 -15.42
N VAL A 16 -4.38 14.63 -15.69
CA VAL A 16 -4.54 14.02 -17.01
C VAL A 16 -5.54 14.86 -17.80
N HIS A 17 -5.10 15.41 -18.91
CA HIS A 17 -5.91 16.19 -19.87
C HIS A 17 -5.77 15.66 -21.31
N PHE A 18 -5.24 14.45 -21.45
CA PHE A 18 -5.00 13.75 -22.72
C PHE A 18 -5.49 12.29 -22.62
N PRO A 19 -5.70 11.60 -23.73
CA PRO A 19 -6.04 10.17 -23.72
C PRO A 19 -4.93 9.34 -23.06
N ILE A 20 -5.33 8.40 -22.22
CA ILE A 20 -4.43 7.40 -21.59
C ILE A 20 -4.82 6.00 -22.06
N ASP A 21 -3.82 5.16 -22.25
CA ASP A 21 -3.94 3.78 -22.73
C ASP A 21 -3.95 2.74 -21.58
N ARG A 22 -3.63 3.18 -20.35
CA ARG A 22 -3.50 2.30 -19.19
C ARG A 22 -3.85 2.99 -17.87
N ALA A 23 -4.24 2.21 -16.88
CA ALA A 23 -4.42 2.66 -15.51
C ALA A 23 -3.09 3.06 -14.84
N GLY A 24 -3.15 3.89 -13.81
CA GLY A 24 -1.99 4.32 -13.02
C GLY A 24 -1.30 5.58 -13.53
N VAL A 25 -1.61 6.06 -14.74
CA VAL A 25 -1.11 7.36 -15.22
C VAL A 25 -1.81 8.47 -14.46
N ILE A 26 -1.02 9.29 -13.75
CA ILE A 26 -1.50 10.43 -12.95
C ILE A 26 -1.35 11.78 -13.68
N GLY A 27 -0.85 11.77 -14.90
CA GLY A 27 -0.76 12.92 -15.78
C GLY A 27 0.58 13.66 -15.72
N VAL A 28 0.56 14.90 -16.20
CA VAL A 28 1.69 15.83 -16.19
C VAL A 28 1.51 16.88 -15.09
N PRO A 29 2.56 17.58 -14.66
CA PRO A 29 2.45 18.68 -13.70
C PRO A 29 1.38 19.70 -14.11
N ALA A 30 0.55 20.10 -13.17
CA ALA A 30 -0.42 21.17 -13.39
C ALA A 30 0.31 22.49 -13.66
N PRO A 31 -0.28 23.42 -14.43
CA PRO A 31 0.35 24.71 -14.75
C PRO A 31 0.86 25.43 -13.49
N GLY A 32 2.11 25.88 -13.53
CA GLY A 32 2.80 26.50 -12.41
C GLY A 32 3.50 25.55 -11.44
N ASN A 33 3.31 24.24 -11.60
CA ASN A 33 4.00 23.23 -10.81
C ASN A 33 5.22 22.66 -11.56
N GLU A 34 6.26 22.43 -10.81
CA GLU A 34 7.43 21.67 -11.23
C GLU A 34 7.45 20.32 -10.50
N LEU A 35 7.80 19.29 -11.23
CA LEU A 35 7.98 17.95 -10.68
C LEU A 35 9.34 17.42 -11.06
N LYS A 36 10.14 17.01 -10.09
CA LYS A 36 11.38 16.26 -10.33
C LYS A 36 11.28 14.86 -9.75
N MET A 37 12.00 13.93 -10.33
CA MET A 37 12.13 12.57 -9.86
C MET A 37 13.54 12.34 -9.34
N VAL A 38 13.67 11.92 -8.07
CA VAL A 38 14.94 11.74 -7.39
C VAL A 38 15.07 10.27 -6.95
N PRO A 39 16.20 9.59 -7.24
CA PRO A 39 16.41 8.23 -6.75
C PRO A 39 16.34 8.17 -5.24
N ASN A 40 15.45 7.33 -4.70
CA ASN A 40 15.29 7.10 -3.27
C ASN A 40 14.80 5.67 -3.02
N ALA A 41 15.53 4.92 -2.20
CA ALA A 41 15.20 3.55 -1.81
C ALA A 41 14.84 2.62 -2.98
N GLY A 42 15.57 2.72 -4.10
CA GLY A 42 15.34 1.89 -5.30
C GLY A 42 14.19 2.34 -6.20
N LYS A 43 13.55 3.45 -5.89
CA LYS A 43 12.50 4.10 -6.68
C LYS A 43 12.88 5.52 -7.08
N MET A 44 12.05 6.12 -7.91
CA MET A 44 12.14 7.54 -8.25
C MET A 44 11.09 8.30 -7.44
N GLU A 45 11.51 8.95 -6.34
CA GLU A 45 10.64 9.79 -5.52
C GLU A 45 10.22 11.03 -6.31
N MET A 46 8.94 11.31 -6.31
CA MET A 46 8.39 12.53 -6.88
C MET A 46 8.52 13.67 -5.86
N ARG A 47 9.18 14.75 -6.24
CA ARG A 47 9.28 15.98 -5.48
C ARG A 47 8.68 17.12 -6.26
N VAL A 48 7.95 17.99 -5.59
CA VAL A 48 7.12 19.00 -6.24
C VAL A 48 7.40 20.40 -5.70
N ARG A 49 7.33 21.39 -6.59
CA ARG A 49 7.44 22.81 -6.27
C ARG A 49 6.38 23.57 -7.06
N GLY A 50 5.76 24.56 -6.43
CA GLY A 50 4.74 25.37 -7.09
C GLY A 50 3.99 26.27 -6.12
N PRO A 51 3.20 27.22 -6.63
CA PRO A 51 2.48 28.19 -5.79
C PRO A 51 1.37 27.56 -4.94
N ASN A 52 0.98 26.33 -5.23
CA ASN A 52 -0.04 25.56 -4.51
C ASN A 52 0.57 24.63 -3.47
N ILE A 53 1.88 24.60 -3.30
CA ILE A 53 2.54 23.82 -2.27
C ILE A 53 2.56 24.62 -0.97
N MET A 54 2.28 23.95 0.15
CA MET A 54 2.30 24.57 1.47
C MET A 54 3.67 25.20 1.77
N PRO A 55 3.73 26.34 2.47
CA PRO A 55 4.99 26.96 2.88
C PRO A 55 5.68 26.18 4.02
N GLY A 56 4.96 25.30 4.71
CA GLY A 56 5.47 24.51 5.82
C GLY A 56 4.37 24.10 6.80
N TYR A 57 4.77 23.37 7.84
CA TYR A 57 3.89 22.95 8.93
C TYR A 57 3.83 24.02 10.00
N TYR A 58 2.61 24.40 10.41
CA TYR A 58 2.39 25.47 11.38
C TYR A 58 3.12 25.21 12.72
N LYS A 59 4.00 26.13 13.11
CA LYS A 59 4.83 26.04 14.33
C LYS A 59 5.69 24.77 14.46
N GLN A 60 6.07 24.15 13.34
CA GLN A 60 6.88 22.93 13.32
C GLN A 60 8.05 23.11 12.31
N GLU A 61 9.03 23.92 12.69
CA GLU A 61 10.15 24.30 11.80
C GLU A 61 11.02 23.10 11.40
N GLU A 62 11.33 22.21 12.34
CA GLU A 62 12.13 21.01 12.06
C GLU A 62 11.42 20.08 11.08
N LEU A 63 10.11 19.84 11.29
CA LEU A 63 9.31 19.03 10.39
C LEU A 63 9.20 19.69 9.01
N THR A 64 9.07 21.01 8.97
CA THR A 64 9.06 21.77 7.71
C THR A 64 10.38 21.60 6.98
N ARG A 65 11.50 21.79 7.66
CA ARG A 65 12.84 21.62 7.06
C ARG A 65 13.05 20.20 6.54
N ALA A 66 12.61 19.20 7.28
CA ALA A 66 12.70 17.80 6.87
C ALA A 66 11.78 17.43 5.69
N ALA A 67 10.75 18.24 5.41
CA ALA A 67 9.79 17.97 4.34
C ALA A 67 10.20 18.55 2.98
N PHE A 68 11.21 19.41 2.92
CA PHE A 68 11.69 20.03 1.69
C PHE A 68 13.16 19.68 1.45
N ASP A 69 13.53 19.53 0.20
CA ASP A 69 14.93 19.35 -0.17
C ASP A 69 15.68 20.70 -0.31
N GLU A 70 16.97 20.63 -0.59
CA GLU A 70 17.85 21.79 -0.72
C GLU A 70 17.46 22.78 -1.82
N ASP A 71 16.73 22.31 -2.86
CA ASP A 71 16.21 23.13 -3.96
C ASP A 71 14.80 23.67 -3.68
N GLY A 72 14.24 23.41 -2.49
CA GLY A 72 12.91 23.84 -2.07
C GLY A 72 11.76 23.04 -2.68
N PHE A 73 12.01 21.81 -3.14
CA PHE A 73 10.96 20.90 -3.55
C PHE A 73 10.40 20.12 -2.36
N TYR A 74 9.09 20.11 -2.23
CA TYR A 74 8.38 19.31 -1.24
C TYR A 74 8.48 17.83 -1.56
N MET A 75 8.98 17.04 -0.62
CA MET A 75 9.12 15.60 -0.70
C MET A 75 7.80 14.93 -0.33
N ILE A 76 6.99 14.57 -1.33
CA ILE A 76 5.65 14.01 -1.09
C ILE A 76 5.67 12.55 -0.62
N GLY A 77 6.81 11.86 -0.72
CA GLY A 77 6.99 10.47 -0.34
C GLY A 77 6.35 9.47 -1.31
N ASP A 78 5.81 9.93 -2.42
CA ASP A 78 5.26 9.09 -3.47
C ASP A 78 6.31 8.85 -4.55
N ALA A 79 6.33 7.65 -5.12
CA ALA A 79 7.19 7.31 -6.25
C ALA A 79 6.43 7.37 -7.57
N GLY A 80 7.17 7.69 -8.62
CA GLY A 80 6.65 7.73 -9.99
C GLY A 80 7.68 7.31 -11.01
N LYS A 81 7.21 7.04 -12.21
CA LYS A 81 8.04 6.80 -13.40
C LYS A 81 7.39 7.42 -14.61
N LEU A 82 8.17 7.81 -15.60
CA LEU A 82 7.60 8.30 -16.84
C LEU A 82 6.73 7.21 -17.49
N ALA A 83 5.57 7.59 -17.99
CA ALA A 83 4.70 6.70 -18.74
C ALA A 83 5.40 6.21 -20.02
N ASP A 84 6.18 7.11 -20.62
CA ASP A 84 7.09 6.83 -21.73
C ASP A 84 8.44 7.50 -21.41
N PRO A 85 9.54 6.72 -21.27
CA PRO A 85 10.86 7.32 -21.00
C PRO A 85 11.35 8.28 -22.08
N GLY A 86 10.85 8.18 -23.31
CA GLY A 86 11.21 9.03 -24.42
C GLY A 86 10.33 10.28 -24.58
N ASP A 87 9.18 10.33 -23.88
CA ASP A 87 8.23 11.44 -24.01
C ASP A 87 7.57 11.79 -22.66
N PRO A 88 8.11 12.76 -21.92
CA PRO A 88 7.54 13.20 -20.64
C PRO A 88 6.10 13.74 -20.73
N ASN A 89 5.65 14.16 -21.94
CA ASN A 89 4.29 14.67 -22.11
C ASN A 89 3.21 13.57 -21.99
N LYS A 90 3.61 12.31 -22.06
CA LYS A 90 2.72 11.17 -21.77
C LYS A 90 2.46 11.00 -20.28
N GLY A 91 3.09 11.80 -19.44
CA GLY A 91 2.83 11.90 -18.02
C GLY A 91 3.59 10.88 -17.18
N VAL A 92 3.20 10.83 -15.91
CA VAL A 92 3.81 10.00 -14.87
C VAL A 92 2.87 8.88 -14.50
N VAL A 93 3.42 7.69 -14.30
CA VAL A 93 2.75 6.54 -13.68
C VAL A 93 3.07 6.54 -12.19
N PHE A 94 2.06 6.43 -11.34
CA PHE A 94 2.24 6.26 -9.89
C PHE A 94 2.87 4.89 -9.59
N ASP A 95 3.91 4.88 -8.77
CA ASP A 95 4.70 3.69 -8.44
C ASP A 95 4.72 3.38 -6.92
N GLY A 96 3.66 3.75 -6.21
CA GLY A 96 3.51 3.51 -4.77
C GLY A 96 4.23 4.52 -3.89
N ARG A 97 4.36 4.21 -2.60
CA ARG A 97 5.06 5.04 -1.64
C ARG A 97 6.51 4.59 -1.47
N VAL A 98 7.43 5.55 -1.39
CA VAL A 98 8.85 5.28 -1.16
C VAL A 98 9.08 4.61 0.19
N ALA A 99 8.41 5.09 1.24
CA ALA A 99 8.59 4.62 2.60
C ALA A 99 7.91 3.27 2.93
N GLU A 100 7.06 2.75 2.03
CA GLU A 100 6.32 1.50 2.26
C GLU A 100 7.02 0.29 1.63
N ASP A 101 7.77 0.50 0.54
CA ASP A 101 8.48 -0.59 -0.10
C ASP A 101 9.72 -1.01 0.69
N PHE A 102 10.01 -2.29 0.66
CA PHE A 102 11.12 -2.88 1.41
C PHE A 102 11.85 -3.94 0.60
N LYS A 103 13.01 -4.37 1.11
CA LYS A 103 13.75 -5.52 0.60
C LYS A 103 13.52 -6.74 1.47
N LEU A 104 13.34 -7.89 0.83
CA LEU A 104 13.50 -9.18 1.48
C LEU A 104 14.98 -9.41 1.85
N LEU A 105 15.28 -10.36 2.73
CA LEU A 105 16.65 -10.79 3.03
C LEU A 105 17.42 -11.23 1.77
N THR A 106 16.71 -11.75 0.77
CA THR A 106 17.25 -12.09 -0.56
C THR A 106 17.70 -10.88 -1.37
N GLY A 107 17.47 -9.66 -0.89
CA GLY A 107 17.74 -8.42 -1.61
C GLY A 107 16.66 -8.00 -2.62
N THR A 108 15.61 -8.80 -2.78
CA THR A 108 14.52 -8.53 -3.72
C THR A 108 13.61 -7.40 -3.21
N TRP A 109 13.37 -6.39 -4.03
CA TRP A 109 12.43 -5.31 -3.73
C TRP A 109 10.98 -5.77 -3.85
N VAL A 110 10.16 -5.39 -2.85
CA VAL A 110 8.70 -5.63 -2.80
C VAL A 110 7.98 -4.30 -2.95
N ASN A 111 7.12 -4.22 -3.97
CA ASN A 111 6.22 -3.07 -4.15
C ASN A 111 4.94 -3.31 -3.35
N VAL A 112 4.87 -2.70 -2.18
CA VAL A 112 3.78 -2.88 -1.21
C VAL A 112 2.44 -2.46 -1.78
N GLY A 113 2.35 -1.31 -2.44
CA GLY A 113 1.10 -0.79 -2.99
C GLY A 113 0.51 -1.70 -4.07
N LYS A 114 1.35 -2.17 -5.02
CA LYS A 114 0.93 -3.11 -6.07
C LYS A 114 0.45 -4.44 -5.47
N LEU A 115 1.24 -4.99 -4.55
CA LEU A 115 0.95 -6.28 -3.95
C LEU A 115 -0.31 -6.25 -3.08
N ARG A 116 -0.54 -5.16 -2.33
CA ARG A 116 -1.75 -4.97 -1.53
C ARG A 116 -2.99 -4.99 -2.42
N VAL A 117 -3.02 -4.24 -3.53
CA VAL A 117 -4.15 -4.24 -4.47
C VAL A 117 -4.38 -5.63 -5.06
N ALA A 118 -3.33 -6.32 -5.45
CA ALA A 118 -3.42 -7.68 -5.97
C ALA A 118 -3.97 -8.67 -4.92
N ALA A 119 -3.52 -8.57 -3.67
CA ALA A 119 -4.00 -9.39 -2.58
C ALA A 119 -5.49 -9.18 -2.27
N LEU A 120 -5.96 -7.91 -2.29
CA LEU A 120 -7.39 -7.60 -2.13
C LEU A 120 -8.23 -8.29 -3.20
N ALA A 121 -7.80 -8.21 -4.46
CA ALA A 121 -8.49 -8.85 -5.58
C ALA A 121 -8.48 -10.38 -5.46
N ALA A 122 -7.32 -10.97 -5.14
CA ALA A 122 -7.15 -12.42 -5.03
C ALA A 122 -7.92 -13.03 -3.85
N GLY A 123 -8.05 -12.30 -2.75
CA GLY A 123 -8.73 -12.76 -1.54
C GLY A 123 -10.18 -12.31 -1.39
N ALA A 124 -10.76 -11.69 -2.43
CA ALA A 124 -12.16 -11.28 -2.38
C ALA A 124 -13.11 -12.49 -2.28
N PRO A 125 -14.21 -12.41 -1.49
CA PRO A 125 -14.67 -11.27 -0.70
C PRO A 125 -14.16 -11.27 0.75
N VAL A 126 -13.19 -12.13 1.09
CA VAL A 126 -12.69 -12.32 2.47
C VAL A 126 -11.84 -11.12 2.93
N ILE A 127 -11.00 -10.59 2.07
CA ILE A 127 -10.09 -9.48 2.40
C ILE A 127 -10.82 -8.14 2.26
N GLN A 128 -10.90 -7.37 3.35
CA GLN A 128 -11.28 -5.98 3.32
C GLN A 128 -10.08 -5.08 3.05
N ASP A 129 -8.96 -5.35 3.74
CA ASP A 129 -7.69 -4.69 3.56
C ASP A 129 -6.53 -5.57 4.01
N ALA A 130 -5.30 -5.22 3.63
CA ALA A 130 -4.12 -6.02 3.95
C ALA A 130 -2.89 -5.13 4.21
N VAL A 131 -2.02 -5.60 5.09
CA VAL A 131 -0.71 -5.06 5.38
C VAL A 131 0.34 -6.06 4.91
N VAL A 132 1.25 -5.60 4.06
CA VAL A 132 2.30 -6.43 3.49
C VAL A 132 3.47 -6.52 4.46
N THR A 133 3.92 -7.72 4.76
CA THR A 133 5.06 -8.00 5.63
C THR A 133 6.17 -8.72 4.88
N GLY A 134 7.38 -8.71 5.42
CA GLY A 134 8.53 -9.38 4.80
C GLY A 134 9.83 -8.62 4.95
N HIS A 135 9.81 -7.44 5.58
CA HIS A 135 11.03 -6.71 5.94
C HIS A 135 11.89 -7.62 6.83
N ASP A 136 13.16 -7.79 6.46
CA ASP A 136 14.10 -8.70 7.12
C ASP A 136 13.65 -10.17 7.18
N ARG A 137 12.86 -10.63 6.21
CA ARG A 137 12.41 -12.01 6.04
C ARG A 137 12.70 -12.50 4.62
N ASP A 138 12.71 -13.83 4.44
CA ASP A 138 12.96 -14.46 3.13
C ASP A 138 11.74 -14.44 2.20
N GLN A 139 10.55 -14.23 2.75
CA GLN A 139 9.27 -14.38 2.06
C GLN A 139 8.28 -13.29 2.47
N ILE A 140 7.38 -12.99 1.54
CA ILE A 140 6.27 -12.08 1.77
C ILE A 140 5.16 -12.77 2.57
N GLY A 141 4.65 -12.06 3.57
CA GLY A 141 3.43 -12.40 4.29
C GLY A 141 2.41 -11.27 4.28
N LEU A 142 1.18 -11.56 4.67
CA LEU A 142 0.12 -10.57 4.84
C LEU A 142 -0.53 -10.67 6.21
N LEU A 143 -0.69 -9.53 6.87
CA LEU A 143 -1.68 -9.37 7.93
C LEU A 143 -2.97 -8.85 7.26
N ILE A 144 -4.07 -9.58 7.43
CA ILE A 144 -5.32 -9.31 6.72
C ILE A 144 -6.36 -8.75 7.68
N PHE A 145 -6.96 -7.62 7.34
CA PHE A 145 -8.22 -7.15 7.90
C PHE A 145 -9.36 -7.80 7.14
N PRO A 146 -10.08 -8.78 7.75
CA PRO A 146 -11.13 -9.50 7.04
C PRO A 146 -12.41 -8.66 6.90
N SER A 147 -13.14 -8.89 5.83
CA SER A 147 -14.49 -8.36 5.67
C SER A 147 -15.48 -9.19 6.48
N GLN A 148 -16.11 -8.60 7.48
CA GLN A 148 -17.15 -9.25 8.28
C GLN A 148 -18.23 -9.88 7.40
N ALA A 149 -18.80 -9.09 6.49
CA ALA A 149 -19.86 -9.56 5.59
C ALA A 149 -19.37 -10.62 4.59
N GLY A 150 -18.14 -10.45 4.05
CA GLY A 150 -17.55 -11.41 3.13
C GLY A 150 -17.28 -12.75 3.79
N CYS A 151 -16.71 -12.75 4.99
CA CYS A 151 -16.46 -13.96 5.77
C CYS A 151 -17.74 -14.66 6.17
N ALA A 152 -18.75 -13.95 6.68
CA ALA A 152 -20.04 -14.52 7.05
C ALA A 152 -20.72 -15.20 5.85
N LYS A 153 -20.71 -14.54 4.68
CA LYS A 153 -21.25 -15.11 3.44
C LYS A 153 -20.54 -16.41 3.03
N ILE A 154 -19.21 -16.43 3.07
CA ILE A 154 -18.42 -17.62 2.70
C ILE A 154 -18.62 -18.74 3.70
N ALA A 155 -18.70 -18.43 5.02
CA ALA A 155 -18.91 -19.41 6.07
C ALA A 155 -20.35 -19.95 6.12
N GLY A 156 -21.32 -19.30 5.44
CA GLY A 156 -22.75 -19.61 5.58
C GLY A 156 -23.29 -19.31 6.99
N MET A 157 -22.71 -18.34 7.68
CA MET A 157 -23.04 -17.95 9.04
C MET A 157 -23.81 -16.62 9.07
N ALA A 158 -24.42 -16.29 10.21
CA ALA A 158 -25.11 -15.03 10.40
C ALA A 158 -24.16 -13.82 10.27
N ALA A 159 -24.67 -12.68 9.78
CA ALA A 159 -23.86 -11.50 9.54
C ALA A 159 -23.27 -10.88 10.82
N ASP A 160 -23.89 -11.13 11.96
CA ASP A 160 -23.48 -10.68 13.29
C ASP A 160 -22.57 -11.69 14.04
N THR A 161 -22.22 -12.82 13.40
CA THR A 161 -21.27 -13.80 13.97
C THR A 161 -19.94 -13.10 14.28
N PRO A 162 -19.37 -13.28 15.49
CA PRO A 162 -18.11 -12.64 15.85
C PRO A 162 -17.00 -12.95 14.84
N LEU A 163 -16.22 -11.94 14.46
CA LEU A 163 -15.13 -12.08 13.47
C LEU A 163 -14.12 -13.15 13.90
N ALA A 164 -13.87 -13.26 15.21
CA ALA A 164 -12.98 -14.28 15.78
C ALA A 164 -13.42 -15.74 15.52
N ASP A 165 -14.72 -15.96 15.27
CA ASP A 165 -15.24 -17.28 14.91
C ASP A 165 -15.26 -17.47 13.40
N LEU A 166 -15.60 -16.41 12.65
CA LEU A 166 -15.58 -16.44 11.18
C LEU A 166 -14.19 -16.77 10.63
N VAL A 167 -13.11 -16.19 11.17
CA VAL A 167 -11.73 -16.43 10.69
C VAL A 167 -11.21 -17.84 10.99
N LYS A 168 -11.86 -18.58 11.88
CA LYS A 168 -11.56 -20.01 12.17
C LYS A 168 -12.25 -20.95 11.19
N SER A 169 -13.28 -20.48 10.48
CA SER A 169 -14.04 -21.30 9.53
C SER A 169 -13.14 -21.84 8.42
N GLU A 170 -13.17 -23.15 8.21
CA GLU A 170 -12.43 -23.77 7.10
C GLU A 170 -12.91 -23.28 5.73
N ALA A 171 -14.17 -22.90 5.60
CA ALA A 171 -14.67 -22.30 4.37
C ALA A 171 -13.99 -20.96 4.06
N VAL A 172 -13.85 -20.09 5.07
CA VAL A 172 -13.15 -18.79 4.94
C VAL A 172 -11.66 -19.00 4.65
N ARG A 173 -11.00 -19.85 5.43
CA ARG A 173 -9.57 -20.16 5.27
C ARG A 173 -9.29 -20.84 3.93
N GLY A 174 -10.16 -21.74 3.50
CA GLY A 174 -10.06 -22.45 2.22
C GLY A 174 -10.24 -21.51 1.02
N ALA A 175 -11.25 -20.64 1.06
CA ALA A 175 -11.48 -19.65 0.01
C ALA A 175 -10.28 -18.70 -0.14
N LEU A 176 -9.75 -18.22 0.97
CA LEU A 176 -8.55 -17.36 0.97
C LEU A 176 -7.34 -18.10 0.42
N ARG A 177 -7.09 -19.33 0.87
CA ARG A 177 -5.99 -20.17 0.37
C ARG A 177 -6.09 -20.38 -1.14
N GLN A 178 -7.28 -20.70 -1.64
CA GLN A 178 -7.51 -20.92 -3.06
C GLN A 178 -7.25 -19.65 -3.88
N GLY A 179 -7.76 -18.51 -3.45
CA GLY A 179 -7.59 -17.23 -4.17
C GLY A 179 -6.13 -16.80 -4.24
N ILE A 180 -5.42 -16.85 -3.10
CA ILE A 180 -3.99 -16.48 -3.08
C ILE A 180 -3.13 -17.50 -3.82
N ALA A 181 -3.45 -18.80 -3.76
CA ALA A 181 -2.71 -19.80 -4.54
C ALA A 181 -2.88 -19.61 -6.05
N ALA A 182 -4.07 -19.23 -6.52
CA ALA A 182 -4.30 -18.89 -7.92
C ALA A 182 -3.44 -17.67 -8.34
N TYR A 183 -3.44 -16.61 -7.52
CA TYR A 183 -2.58 -15.45 -7.73
C TYR A 183 -1.08 -15.83 -7.79
N ASN A 184 -0.61 -16.62 -6.82
CA ASN A 184 0.79 -17.06 -6.76
C ASN A 184 1.22 -17.87 -7.99
N LYS A 185 0.31 -18.65 -8.58
CA LYS A 185 0.58 -19.42 -9.80
C LYS A 185 0.87 -18.50 -10.98
N GLU A 186 0.17 -17.37 -11.06
CA GLU A 186 0.37 -16.38 -12.13
C GLU A 186 1.54 -15.44 -11.83
N ASN A 187 1.91 -15.28 -10.55
CA ASN A 187 2.94 -14.36 -10.07
C ASN A 187 3.98 -15.11 -9.21
N PRO A 188 4.82 -15.97 -9.81
CA PRO A 188 5.73 -16.83 -9.05
C PRO A 188 6.99 -16.10 -8.53
N ALA A 189 7.24 -14.86 -8.98
CA ALA A 189 8.43 -14.10 -8.59
C ALA A 189 8.43 -13.82 -7.07
N SER A 190 9.59 -13.90 -6.42
CA SER A 190 9.74 -13.70 -4.97
C SER A 190 9.25 -12.33 -4.48
N SER A 191 9.24 -11.32 -5.37
CA SER A 191 8.71 -9.97 -5.08
C SER A 191 7.18 -9.86 -5.11
N GLU A 192 6.49 -10.89 -5.58
CA GLU A 192 5.04 -10.89 -5.77
C GLU A 192 4.35 -12.07 -5.09
N ARG A 193 5.06 -13.19 -4.91
CA ARG A 193 4.51 -14.39 -4.30
C ARG A 193 4.23 -14.21 -2.81
N ILE A 194 2.97 -14.37 -2.41
CA ILE A 194 2.51 -14.34 -1.03
C ILE A 194 2.67 -15.74 -0.43
N ALA A 195 3.58 -15.90 0.52
CA ALA A 195 3.91 -17.21 1.09
C ALA A 195 3.05 -17.57 2.30
N ARG A 196 2.52 -16.58 3.01
CA ARG A 196 1.74 -16.79 4.23
C ARG A 196 0.79 -15.64 4.52
N VAL A 197 -0.30 -15.93 5.19
CA VAL A 197 -1.30 -14.94 5.57
C VAL A 197 -1.83 -15.19 6.98
N LEU A 198 -2.17 -14.14 7.71
CA LEU A 198 -2.81 -14.21 9.02
C LEU A 198 -4.04 -13.29 9.04
N LEU A 199 -5.19 -13.86 9.37
CA LEU A 199 -6.45 -13.13 9.52
C LEU A 199 -6.51 -12.48 10.89
N MET A 200 -6.56 -11.16 10.95
CA MET A 200 -6.69 -10.40 12.19
C MET A 200 -8.14 -10.36 12.65
N THR A 201 -8.35 -10.36 13.96
CA THR A 201 -9.69 -10.31 14.56
C THR A 201 -10.06 -8.92 15.09
N ALA A 202 -9.07 -8.07 15.32
CA ALA A 202 -9.28 -6.71 15.78
C ALA A 202 -9.26 -5.75 14.57
N PRO A 203 -10.22 -4.82 14.45
CA PRO A 203 -10.23 -3.79 13.41
C PRO A 203 -9.01 -2.86 13.56
N PRO A 204 -8.71 -2.04 12.54
CA PRO A 204 -7.67 -1.03 12.66
C PRO A 204 -8.03 0.00 13.73
N ASN A 205 -7.04 0.37 14.55
CA ASN A 205 -7.21 1.32 15.65
C ASN A 205 -6.95 2.75 15.17
N ILE A 206 -7.97 3.61 15.30
CA ILE A 206 -7.89 5.03 14.90
C ILE A 206 -6.94 5.79 15.82
N ASP A 207 -7.01 5.57 17.14
CA ASP A 207 -6.19 6.28 18.12
C ASP A 207 -4.70 5.91 18.01
N ALA A 208 -4.41 4.73 17.48
CA ALA A 208 -3.06 4.26 17.17
C ALA A 208 -2.61 4.62 15.74
N ASN A 209 -3.33 5.46 15.03
CA ASN A 209 -3.02 5.84 13.63
C ASN A 209 -2.92 4.66 12.65
N GLU A 210 -3.52 3.51 12.96
CA GLU A 210 -3.53 2.36 12.04
C GLU A 210 -4.41 2.58 10.82
N ILE A 211 -5.37 3.51 10.92
CA ILE A 211 -6.22 3.98 9.83
C ILE A 211 -6.24 5.51 9.83
N THR A 212 -6.12 6.10 8.66
CA THR A 212 -6.15 7.54 8.48
C THR A 212 -7.60 8.08 8.52
N ASP A 213 -7.75 9.40 8.67
CA ASP A 213 -9.02 10.13 8.56
C ASP A 213 -9.74 9.92 7.21
N LYS A 214 -8.99 9.55 6.17
CA LYS A 214 -9.51 9.20 4.84
C LYS A 214 -9.89 7.73 4.69
N GLY A 215 -9.77 6.94 5.75
CA GLY A 215 -10.09 5.51 5.75
C GLY A 215 -9.02 4.59 5.15
N TYR A 216 -7.80 5.08 4.91
CA TYR A 216 -6.69 4.26 4.40
C TYR A 216 -5.88 3.65 5.53
N ILE A 217 -5.52 2.38 5.40
CA ILE A 217 -4.63 1.70 6.33
C ILE A 217 -3.23 2.33 6.27
N ASN A 218 -2.71 2.68 7.45
CA ASN A 218 -1.34 3.09 7.64
C ASN A 218 -0.46 1.85 7.87
N GLN A 219 0.12 1.36 6.80
CA GLN A 219 0.97 0.16 6.78
C GLN A 219 2.01 0.16 7.89
N ARG A 220 2.73 1.28 8.06
CA ARG A 220 3.80 1.40 9.05
C ARG A 220 3.27 1.30 10.48
N ALA A 221 2.21 2.04 10.81
CA ALA A 221 1.63 2.02 12.16
C ALA A 221 1.10 0.62 12.52
N VAL A 222 0.46 -0.09 11.58
CA VAL A 222 0.01 -1.46 11.82
C VAL A 222 1.19 -2.39 12.10
N LEU A 223 2.28 -2.30 11.33
CA LEU A 223 3.46 -3.15 11.54
C LEU A 223 4.13 -2.87 12.89
N GLU A 224 4.18 -1.60 13.31
CA GLU A 224 4.75 -1.20 14.60
C GLU A 224 3.88 -1.69 15.78
N HIS A 225 2.56 -1.48 15.72
CA HIS A 225 1.67 -1.82 16.83
C HIS A 225 1.32 -3.31 16.92
N ARG A 226 1.36 -4.01 15.79
CA ARG A 226 1.03 -5.45 15.69
C ARG A 226 2.25 -6.31 15.37
N ALA A 227 3.42 -5.92 15.84
CA ALA A 227 4.66 -6.66 15.63
C ALA A 227 4.57 -8.11 16.15
N ASP A 228 3.82 -8.35 17.22
CA ASP A 228 3.53 -9.70 17.74
C ASP A 228 2.80 -10.57 16.72
N LEU A 229 1.88 -10.02 15.94
CA LEU A 229 1.18 -10.75 14.88
C LEU A 229 2.11 -11.05 13.70
N VAL A 230 3.07 -10.16 13.40
CA VAL A 230 4.11 -10.42 12.42
C VAL A 230 4.98 -11.61 12.88
N GLU A 231 5.40 -11.63 14.15
CA GLU A 231 6.16 -12.77 14.68
C GLU A 231 5.35 -14.08 14.65
N LYS A 232 4.07 -14.06 14.98
CA LYS A 232 3.19 -15.23 14.85
C LYS A 232 3.07 -15.71 13.41
N LEU A 233 2.94 -14.77 12.45
CA LEU A 233 2.84 -15.09 11.02
C LEU A 233 4.05 -15.88 10.52
N TYR A 234 5.26 -15.55 11.00
CA TYR A 234 6.51 -16.23 10.59
C TYR A 234 6.94 -17.35 11.54
N GLY A 235 6.49 -17.35 12.78
CA GLY A 235 6.87 -18.32 13.82
C GLY A 235 6.19 -19.69 13.77
N GLY A 236 5.34 -19.94 12.76
CA GLY A 236 4.66 -21.23 12.63
C GLY A 236 3.39 -21.38 13.48
N ASP A 237 2.79 -20.26 13.89
CA ASP A 237 1.50 -20.25 14.59
C ASP A 237 0.42 -20.93 13.73
N GLN A 238 -0.46 -21.73 14.37
CA GLN A 238 -1.55 -22.47 13.71
C GLN A 238 -2.59 -21.54 13.06
N GLN A 239 -2.68 -20.28 13.48
CA GLN A 239 -3.56 -19.30 12.87
C GLN A 239 -3.02 -18.79 11.53
N ALA A 240 -1.72 -18.85 11.30
CA ALA A 240 -1.12 -18.53 10.02
C ALA A 240 -1.49 -19.60 8.97
N ILE A 241 -1.82 -19.13 7.76
CA ILE A 241 -2.04 -19.97 6.60
C ILE A 241 -0.76 -19.91 5.77
N VAL A 242 -0.10 -21.05 5.58
CA VAL A 242 1.04 -21.19 4.68
C VAL A 242 0.53 -21.63 3.31
N LEU A 243 1.13 -21.04 2.22
CA LEU A 243 0.67 -21.12 0.82
C LEU A 243 1.72 -21.68 -0.11
#